data_642a75d9142696e80329f41d7af7689e
#
_entry.id   642a75d9142696e80329f41d7af7689e
#
_cell.length_a   1.000
_cell.length_b   1.000
_cell.length_c   1.000
_cell.angle_alpha   90.00
_cell.angle_beta   90.00
_cell.angle_gamma   90.00
#
_symmetry.space_group_name_H-M   'P 1'
#
loop_
_entity.id
_entity.type
_entity.pdbx_description
1 polymer ?
#
loop_
_entity_poly.entity_id
_entity_poly.type
_entity_poly.pdbx_seq_one_letter_code
_entity_poly.pdbx_strand_id
1 'polypeptide(L)'
;RTLAWCGAVVAVALLVVVLMGWRGAPPEDFAHPGGRWSWWGSVLAGLLAAYAVFQVSVPGRSLAWAWLPMPAAIAWFAGMGWGCLAQVRADGGAVALGLGSWHCALAITLVSAPMLLVMLLLVRHAGVVRPVPTTVLAMLSAAGLSSAAVSLVHGHESALLTLAWHGGVVLLLCAAAW
;
A
#
# COMPACT_ATOMS: atom_id res chain seq x y z
N ARG A 1 15.59 -10.03 11.02
CA ARG A 1 14.36 -9.23 11.19
C ARG A 1 13.71 -8.93 9.83
N THR A 2 14.45 -8.43 8.85
CA THR A 2 13.92 -8.17 7.49
C THR A 2 13.34 -9.43 6.86
N LEU A 3 14.03 -10.58 6.96
CA LEU A 3 13.52 -11.86 6.46
C LEU A 3 12.22 -12.29 7.16
N ALA A 4 12.13 -12.08 8.50
CA ALA A 4 10.91 -12.37 9.23
C ALA A 4 9.74 -11.48 8.79
N TRP A 5 10.02 -10.21 8.50
CA TRP A 5 9.03 -9.31 7.93
C TRP A 5 8.60 -9.76 6.54
N CYS A 6 9.54 -10.05 5.64
CA CYS A 6 9.21 -10.56 4.31
C CYS A 6 8.37 -11.84 4.37
N GLY A 7 8.71 -12.76 5.28
CA GLY A 7 7.93 -13.98 5.53
C GLY A 7 6.50 -13.68 5.99
N ALA A 8 6.33 -12.73 6.91
CA ALA A 8 5.01 -12.31 7.38
C ALA A 8 4.18 -11.66 6.26
N VAL A 9 4.79 -10.81 5.44
CA VAL A 9 4.12 -10.20 4.26
C VAL A 9 3.65 -11.26 3.29
N VAL A 10 4.52 -12.20 2.94
CA VAL A 10 4.15 -13.29 2.02
C VAL A 10 3.04 -14.15 2.61
N ALA A 11 3.10 -14.50 3.90
CA ALA A 11 2.06 -15.28 4.56
C ALA A 11 0.72 -14.56 4.57
N VAL A 12 0.69 -13.25 4.86
CA VAL A 12 -0.55 -12.45 4.83
C VAL A 12 -1.07 -12.31 3.40
N ALA A 13 -0.21 -12.06 2.41
CA ALA A 13 -0.62 -11.98 1.01
C ALA A 13 -1.22 -13.31 0.52
N LEU A 14 -0.59 -14.44 0.84
CA LEU A 14 -1.12 -15.76 0.53
C LEU A 14 -2.46 -16.02 1.22
N LEU A 15 -2.59 -15.63 2.49
CA LEU A 15 -3.85 -15.77 3.23
C LEU A 15 -4.98 -14.95 2.56
N VAL A 16 -4.70 -13.72 2.14
CA VAL A 16 -5.67 -12.89 1.41
C VAL A 16 -6.10 -13.57 0.12
N VAL A 17 -5.15 -14.06 -0.67
CA VAL A 17 -5.43 -14.79 -1.93
C VAL A 17 -6.27 -16.06 -1.67
N VAL A 18 -5.94 -16.82 -0.63
CA VAL A 18 -6.69 -18.06 -0.29
C VAL A 18 -8.10 -17.74 0.19
N LEU A 19 -8.27 -16.74 1.06
CA LEU A 19 -9.57 -16.40 1.65
C LEU A 19 -10.50 -15.69 0.66
N MET A 20 -9.96 -14.84 -0.20
CA MET A 20 -10.74 -14.03 -1.15
C MET A 20 -10.86 -14.68 -2.53
N GLY A 21 -10.10 -15.72 -2.79
CA GLY A 21 -10.07 -16.46 -4.06
C GLY A 21 -9.21 -15.80 -5.12
N TRP A 22 -8.28 -16.56 -5.69
CA TRP A 22 -7.51 -16.14 -6.86
C TRP A 22 -8.40 -16.25 -8.10
N ARG A 23 -8.63 -15.16 -8.80
CA ARG A 23 -9.46 -15.16 -10.01
C ARG A 23 -8.72 -15.60 -11.29
N GLY A 24 -7.45 -15.96 -11.17
CA GLY A 24 -6.67 -16.58 -12.27
C GLY A 24 -6.26 -15.69 -13.43
N ALA A 25 -6.84 -14.52 -13.57
CA ALA A 25 -6.50 -13.55 -14.61
C ALA A 25 -5.71 -12.38 -13.99
N PRO A 26 -4.71 -11.81 -14.72
CA PRO A 26 -4.15 -10.53 -14.33
C PRO A 26 -5.30 -9.52 -14.17
N PRO A 27 -5.28 -8.65 -13.15
CA PRO A 27 -6.24 -7.58 -13.05
C PRO A 27 -6.30 -6.83 -14.39
N GLU A 28 -7.49 -6.52 -14.89
CA GLU A 28 -7.63 -5.76 -16.14
C GLU A 28 -6.93 -4.40 -16.05
N ASP A 29 -6.76 -3.87 -14.83
CA ASP A 29 -5.94 -2.70 -14.55
C ASP A 29 -4.52 -2.82 -15.09
N PHE A 30 -3.95 -4.04 -15.21
CA PHE A 30 -2.63 -4.24 -15.82
C PHE A 30 -2.61 -4.05 -17.34
N ALA A 31 -3.74 -4.05 -18.01
CA ALA A 31 -3.81 -3.68 -19.42
C ALA A 31 -3.44 -2.19 -19.64
N HIS A 32 -3.79 -1.33 -18.67
CA HIS A 32 -3.46 0.09 -18.73
C HIS A 32 -2.13 0.41 -18.05
N PRO A 33 -1.26 1.24 -18.66
CA PRO A 33 0.03 1.62 -18.06
C PRO A 33 -0.09 2.19 -16.66
N GLY A 34 -1.12 3.01 -16.39
CA GLY A 34 -1.38 3.62 -15.08
C GLY A 34 -1.58 2.57 -13.98
N GLY A 35 -2.33 1.50 -14.25
CA GLY A 35 -2.54 0.40 -13.31
C GLY A 35 -1.25 -0.34 -13.00
N ARG A 36 -0.42 -0.62 -14.01
CA ARG A 36 0.91 -1.25 -13.81
C ARG A 36 1.82 -0.38 -12.94
N TRP A 37 1.90 0.92 -13.22
CA TRP A 37 2.70 1.85 -12.43
C TRP A 37 2.19 1.97 -10.99
N SER A 38 0.86 2.00 -10.82
CA SER A 38 0.24 2.01 -9.50
C SER A 38 0.60 0.75 -8.71
N TRP A 39 0.44 -0.43 -9.30
CA TRP A 39 0.69 -1.69 -8.61
C TRP A 39 2.17 -1.85 -8.23
N TRP A 40 3.09 -1.69 -9.20
CA TRP A 40 4.53 -1.78 -8.92
C TRP A 40 4.99 -0.69 -7.96
N GLY A 41 4.44 0.52 -8.09
CA GLY A 41 4.69 1.63 -7.18
C GLY A 41 4.30 1.29 -5.75
N SER A 42 3.13 0.68 -5.51
CA SER A 42 2.69 0.28 -4.17
C SER A 42 3.56 -0.81 -3.57
N VAL A 43 3.94 -1.82 -4.36
CA VAL A 43 4.86 -2.89 -3.92
C VAL A 43 6.23 -2.30 -3.54
N LEU A 44 6.82 -1.51 -4.44
CA LEU A 44 8.15 -0.90 -4.20
C LEU A 44 8.11 0.09 -3.02
N ALA A 45 7.08 0.94 -2.93
CA ALA A 45 6.92 1.85 -1.80
C ALA A 45 6.83 1.09 -0.48
N GLY A 46 6.04 0.01 -0.45
CA GLY A 46 5.89 -0.84 0.73
C GLY A 46 7.19 -1.52 1.15
N LEU A 47 7.94 -2.09 0.21
CA LEU A 47 9.22 -2.76 0.50
C LEU A 47 10.31 -1.77 0.92
N LEU A 48 10.42 -0.63 0.22
CA LEU A 48 11.39 0.41 0.54
C LEU A 48 11.07 1.08 1.88
N ALA A 49 9.77 1.28 2.20
CA ALA A 49 9.35 1.77 3.51
C ALA A 49 9.70 0.77 4.62
N ALA A 50 9.48 -0.54 4.41
CA ALA A 50 9.90 -1.57 5.36
C ALA A 50 11.40 -1.52 5.63
N TYR A 51 12.22 -1.42 4.59
CA TYR A 51 13.66 -1.28 4.74
C TYR A 51 14.02 0.01 5.50
N ALA A 52 13.40 1.13 5.14
CA ALA A 52 13.62 2.42 5.79
C ALA A 52 13.26 2.39 7.29
N VAL A 53 12.18 1.69 7.69
CA VAL A 53 11.82 1.47 9.11
C VAL A 53 13.01 0.91 9.88
N PHE A 54 13.65 -0.16 9.39
CA PHE A 54 14.78 -0.78 10.07
C PHE A 54 16.03 0.12 10.10
N GLN A 55 16.21 1.00 9.12
CA GLN A 55 17.33 1.95 9.13
C GLN A 55 17.09 3.11 10.10
N VAL A 56 15.88 3.70 10.08
CA VAL A 56 15.54 4.87 10.90
C VAL A 56 15.41 4.51 12.40
N SER A 57 15.03 3.27 12.70
CA SER A 57 14.92 2.78 14.10
C SER A 57 16.27 2.58 14.78
N VAL A 58 17.39 2.51 14.05
CA VAL A 58 18.73 2.29 14.62
C VAL A 58 19.34 3.63 15.05
N PRO A 59 19.82 3.78 16.30
CA PRO A 59 20.56 4.95 16.75
C PRO A 59 21.75 5.27 15.85
N GLY A 60 21.99 6.54 15.56
CA GLY A 60 23.11 6.99 14.75
C GLY A 60 22.91 6.91 13.22
N ARG A 61 21.84 6.26 12.74
CA ARG A 61 21.52 6.26 11.31
C ARG A 61 20.87 7.58 10.87
N SER A 62 21.14 7.97 9.61
CA SER A 62 20.59 9.19 9.04
C SER A 62 19.07 9.12 8.87
N LEU A 63 18.36 10.23 9.15
CA LEU A 63 16.92 10.35 8.87
C LEU A 63 16.63 10.39 7.36
N ALA A 64 17.63 10.63 6.52
CA ALA A 64 17.49 10.62 5.06
C ALA A 64 16.92 9.28 4.53
N TRP A 65 17.09 8.18 5.25
CA TRP A 65 16.47 6.89 4.92
C TRP A 65 14.93 6.95 4.88
N ALA A 66 14.31 7.89 5.61
CA ALA A 66 12.86 8.07 5.57
C ALA A 66 12.35 8.51 4.18
N TRP A 67 13.19 9.12 3.35
CA TRP A 67 12.83 9.55 2.00
C TRP A 67 12.97 8.45 0.94
N LEU A 68 13.54 7.30 1.32
CA LEU A 68 13.79 6.19 0.38
C LEU A 68 12.52 5.70 -0.35
N PRO A 69 11.35 5.53 0.28
CA PRO A 69 10.15 5.08 -0.41
C PRO A 69 9.45 6.17 -1.25
N MET A 70 9.83 7.44 -1.10
CA MET A 70 9.11 8.56 -1.72
C MET A 70 9.00 8.48 -3.24
N PRO A 71 10.06 8.17 -4.03
CA PRO A 71 9.92 8.05 -5.48
C PRO A 71 8.90 6.98 -5.89
N ALA A 72 8.91 5.84 -5.21
CA ALA A 72 7.97 4.75 -5.48
C ALA A 72 6.54 5.11 -5.06
N ALA A 73 6.37 5.80 -3.93
CA ALA A 73 5.07 6.30 -3.49
C ALA A 73 4.50 7.34 -4.48
N ILE A 74 5.33 8.24 -4.97
CA ILE A 74 4.93 9.21 -6.02
C ILE A 74 4.50 8.46 -7.29
N ALA A 75 5.27 7.47 -7.75
CA ALA A 75 4.92 6.66 -8.91
C ALA A 75 3.60 5.90 -8.70
N TRP A 76 3.36 5.39 -7.49
CA TRP A 76 2.11 4.75 -7.11
C TRP A 76 0.91 5.68 -7.26
N PHE A 77 0.94 6.84 -6.60
CA PHE A 77 -0.16 7.81 -6.66
C PHE A 77 -0.34 8.43 -8.07
N ALA A 78 0.77 8.69 -8.78
CA ALA A 78 0.72 9.17 -10.15
C ALA A 78 0.10 8.13 -11.10
N GLY A 79 0.40 6.84 -10.91
CA GLY A 79 -0.21 5.75 -11.65
C GLY A 79 -1.72 5.66 -11.44
N MET A 80 -2.18 5.77 -10.18
CA MET A 80 -3.61 5.81 -9.85
C MET A 80 -4.28 7.04 -10.48
N GLY A 81 -3.66 8.22 -10.36
CA GLY A 81 -4.19 9.45 -10.95
C GLY A 81 -4.28 9.37 -12.47
N TRP A 82 -3.28 8.77 -13.12
CA TRP A 82 -3.31 8.55 -14.57
C TRP A 82 -4.45 7.61 -14.98
N GLY A 83 -4.63 6.49 -14.28
CA GLY A 83 -5.74 5.56 -14.52
C GLY A 83 -7.10 6.27 -14.38
N CYS A 84 -7.27 7.05 -13.31
CA CYS A 84 -8.47 7.84 -13.06
C CYS A 84 -8.73 8.83 -14.22
N LEU A 85 -7.73 9.60 -14.64
CA LEU A 85 -7.86 10.57 -15.71
C LEU A 85 -8.18 9.91 -17.07
N ALA A 86 -7.58 8.75 -17.36
CA ALA A 86 -7.85 8.01 -18.58
C ALA A 86 -9.30 7.51 -18.60
N GLN A 87 -9.80 6.99 -17.48
CA GLN A 87 -11.19 6.54 -17.37
C GLN A 87 -12.18 7.68 -17.50
N VAL A 88 -11.99 8.79 -16.80
CA VAL A 88 -12.87 9.98 -16.90
C VAL A 88 -12.96 10.49 -18.35
N ARG A 89 -11.84 10.44 -19.08
CA ARG A 89 -11.85 10.83 -20.52
C ARG A 89 -12.61 9.83 -21.38
N ALA A 90 -12.48 8.53 -21.12
CA ALA A 90 -13.18 7.48 -21.87
C ALA A 90 -14.69 7.53 -21.63
N ASP A 91 -15.13 7.84 -20.42
CA ASP A 91 -16.53 7.91 -20.01
C ASP A 91 -17.19 9.27 -20.33
N GLY A 92 -16.54 10.12 -21.13
CA GLY A 92 -17.08 11.43 -21.51
C GLY A 92 -17.26 12.42 -20.36
N GLY A 93 -16.47 12.25 -19.27
CA GLY A 93 -16.52 13.11 -18.09
C GLY A 93 -17.56 12.68 -17.05
N ALA A 94 -18.32 11.63 -17.28
CA ALA A 94 -19.25 11.08 -16.32
C ALA A 94 -18.48 10.36 -15.20
N VAL A 95 -18.55 10.90 -13.98
CA VAL A 95 -17.94 10.30 -12.80
C VAL A 95 -19.03 9.56 -12.02
N ALA A 96 -19.07 8.24 -12.13
CA ALA A 96 -19.94 7.42 -11.30
C ALA A 96 -19.34 7.29 -9.89
N LEU A 97 -19.75 8.16 -8.97
CA LEU A 97 -19.44 8.03 -7.54
C LEU A 97 -20.37 6.99 -6.91
N GLY A 98 -20.08 5.71 -7.13
CA GLY A 98 -20.75 4.63 -6.42
C GLY A 98 -20.10 4.43 -5.04
N LEU A 99 -20.87 4.53 -3.95
CA LEU A 99 -20.39 4.21 -2.58
C LEU A 99 -20.13 2.70 -2.36
N GLY A 100 -20.26 1.88 -3.44
CA GLY A 100 -20.28 0.41 -3.37
C GLY A 100 -18.98 -0.25 -2.92
N SER A 101 -17.84 0.44 -2.92
CA SER A 101 -16.53 -0.19 -2.69
C SER A 101 -15.86 0.13 -1.35
N TRP A 102 -16.63 0.59 -0.33
CA TRP A 102 -16.08 0.73 1.03
C TRP A 102 -15.45 -0.57 1.57
N HIS A 103 -15.85 -1.73 1.03
CA HIS A 103 -15.25 -3.02 1.33
C HIS A 103 -13.76 -3.07 1.02
N CYS A 104 -13.28 -2.37 -0.02
CA CYS A 104 -11.85 -2.26 -0.32
C CYS A 104 -11.10 -1.52 0.78
N ALA A 105 -11.64 -0.40 1.25
CA ALA A 105 -11.05 0.35 2.34
C ALA A 105 -10.97 -0.51 3.61
N LEU A 106 -12.03 -1.26 3.92
CA LEU A 106 -12.07 -2.19 5.03
C LEU A 106 -11.04 -3.32 4.84
N ALA A 107 -10.98 -3.93 3.65
CA ALA A 107 -10.03 -4.99 3.34
C ALA A 107 -8.58 -4.52 3.51
N ILE A 108 -8.23 -3.35 2.94
CA ILE A 108 -6.89 -2.77 3.10
C ILE A 108 -6.58 -2.54 4.59
N THR A 109 -7.51 -1.97 5.33
CA THR A 109 -7.32 -1.70 6.76
C THR A 109 -7.13 -2.99 7.57
N LEU A 110 -7.97 -3.99 7.34
CA LEU A 110 -7.89 -5.30 8.02
C LEU A 110 -6.61 -6.06 7.69
N VAL A 111 -6.14 -5.98 6.44
CA VAL A 111 -4.88 -6.63 6.01
C VAL A 111 -3.67 -5.84 6.52
N SER A 112 -3.75 -4.51 6.55
CA SER A 112 -2.65 -3.64 7.03
C SER A 112 -2.42 -3.78 8.54
N ALA A 113 -3.47 -3.97 9.33
CA ALA A 113 -3.37 -4.00 10.78
C ALA A 113 -2.44 -5.11 11.32
N PRO A 114 -2.57 -6.39 10.93
CA PRO A 114 -1.65 -7.43 11.37
C PRO A 114 -0.23 -7.22 10.83
N MET A 115 -0.08 -6.72 9.60
CA MET A 115 1.24 -6.41 9.03
C MET A 115 1.91 -5.30 9.82
N LEU A 116 1.20 -4.22 10.16
CA LEU A 116 1.72 -3.15 11.01
C LEU A 116 2.11 -3.69 12.38
N LEU A 117 1.26 -4.50 13.01
CA LEU A 117 1.55 -5.09 14.32
C LEU A 117 2.85 -5.90 14.28
N VAL A 118 3.03 -6.78 13.30
CA VAL A 118 4.26 -7.55 13.13
C VAL A 118 5.46 -6.62 12.96
N MET A 119 5.36 -5.58 12.13
CA MET A 119 6.44 -4.61 11.95
C MET A 119 6.81 -3.93 13.27
N LEU A 120 5.84 -3.42 14.03
CA LEU A 120 6.07 -2.77 15.31
C LEU A 120 6.68 -3.72 16.34
N LEU A 121 6.24 -4.99 16.38
CA LEU A 121 6.81 -6.01 17.22
C LEU A 121 8.28 -6.31 16.88
N LEU A 122 8.65 -6.32 15.61
CA LEU A 122 10.02 -6.53 15.16
C LEU A 122 10.94 -5.35 15.50
N VAL A 123 10.40 -4.13 15.49
CA VAL A 123 11.16 -2.89 15.72
C VAL A 123 11.23 -2.53 17.20
N ARG A 124 10.24 -2.89 18.04
CA ARG A 124 10.20 -2.53 19.48
C ARG A 124 11.48 -2.88 20.26
N HIS A 125 12.15 -3.96 19.87
CA HIS A 125 13.39 -4.41 20.50
C HIS A 125 14.64 -3.67 20.01
N ALA A 126 14.49 -2.74 19.05
CA ALA A 126 15.62 -1.97 18.52
C ALA A 126 15.88 -0.65 19.29
N GLY A 127 15.07 -0.36 20.33
CA GLY A 127 15.17 0.90 21.07
C GLY A 127 14.83 2.10 20.19
N VAL A 128 13.57 2.16 19.73
CA VAL A 128 13.12 3.15 18.74
C VAL A 128 13.42 4.59 19.19
N VAL A 129 14.41 5.21 18.55
CA VAL A 129 14.86 6.58 18.88
C VAL A 129 13.94 7.64 18.22
N ARG A 130 13.22 7.25 17.16
CA ARG A 130 12.38 8.14 16.35
C ARG A 130 11.02 7.52 16.12
N PRO A 131 10.09 7.60 17.08
CA PRO A 131 8.82 6.87 17.00
C PRO A 131 7.97 7.30 15.81
N VAL A 132 7.78 8.62 15.57
CA VAL A 132 6.91 9.13 14.52
C VAL A 132 7.34 8.65 13.11
N PRO A 133 8.55 8.94 12.61
CA PRO A 133 8.93 8.48 11.26
C PRO A 133 8.94 6.94 11.16
N THR A 134 9.28 6.24 12.22
CA THR A 134 9.23 4.77 12.24
C THR A 134 7.80 4.26 12.06
N THR A 135 6.83 4.83 12.77
CA THR A 135 5.43 4.42 12.70
C THR A 135 4.82 4.77 11.35
N VAL A 136 5.06 5.97 10.82
CA VAL A 136 4.57 6.39 9.48
C VAL A 136 5.13 5.49 8.38
N LEU A 137 6.41 5.18 8.40
CA LEU A 137 7.02 4.27 7.43
C LEU A 137 6.50 2.83 7.57
N ALA A 138 6.28 2.36 8.81
CA ALA A 138 5.67 1.05 9.06
C ALA A 138 4.24 0.98 8.52
N MET A 139 3.46 2.04 8.69
CA MET A 139 2.11 2.17 8.14
C MET A 139 2.13 2.20 6.62
N LEU A 140 3.02 3.02 6.02
CA LEU A 140 3.19 3.07 4.56
C LEU A 140 3.57 1.70 3.99
N SER A 141 4.45 0.97 4.67
CA SER A 141 4.83 -0.39 4.28
C SER A 141 3.63 -1.34 4.32
N ALA A 142 2.93 -1.39 5.45
CA ALA A 142 1.77 -2.27 5.61
C ALA A 142 0.65 -1.94 4.62
N ALA A 143 0.31 -0.66 4.48
CA ALA A 143 -0.78 -0.21 3.61
C ALA A 143 -0.44 -0.37 2.12
N GLY A 144 0.80 -0.07 1.71
CA GLY A 144 1.25 -0.25 0.31
C GLY A 144 1.19 -1.71 -0.14
N LEU A 145 1.70 -2.62 0.69
CA LEU A 145 1.68 -4.05 0.38
C LEU A 145 0.27 -4.64 0.46
N SER A 146 -0.56 -4.18 1.40
CA SER A 146 -1.97 -4.57 1.49
C SER A 146 -2.76 -4.10 0.27
N SER A 147 -2.54 -2.86 -0.19
CA SER A 147 -3.16 -2.34 -1.40
C SER A 147 -2.79 -3.19 -2.62
N ALA A 148 -1.50 -3.55 -2.77
CA ALA A 148 -1.06 -4.43 -3.84
C ALA A 148 -1.71 -5.82 -3.78
N ALA A 149 -1.82 -6.42 -2.59
CA ALA A 149 -2.45 -7.72 -2.40
C ALA A 149 -3.96 -7.69 -2.69
N VAL A 150 -4.65 -6.68 -2.20
CA VAL A 150 -6.10 -6.51 -2.42
C VAL A 150 -6.41 -6.28 -3.90
N SER A 151 -5.56 -5.53 -4.63
CA SER A 151 -5.72 -5.32 -6.09
C SER A 151 -5.68 -6.62 -6.90
N LEU A 152 -5.03 -7.69 -6.41
CA LEU A 152 -4.97 -8.98 -7.11
C LEU A 152 -6.27 -9.79 -7.02
N VAL A 153 -7.13 -9.51 -6.04
CA VAL A 153 -8.37 -10.26 -5.78
C VAL A 153 -9.62 -9.47 -6.11
N HIS A 154 -9.52 -8.15 -6.28
CA HIS A 154 -10.62 -7.29 -6.70
C HIS A 154 -10.76 -7.29 -8.22
N GLY A 155 -12.03 -7.38 -8.70
CA GLY A 155 -12.35 -7.15 -10.12
C GLY A 155 -12.96 -5.76 -10.28
N HIS A 156 -12.82 -5.20 -11.48
CA HIS A 156 -13.53 -4.05 -12.04
C HIS A 156 -14.04 -2.96 -11.06
N GLU A 157 -13.13 -2.22 -10.46
CA GLU A 157 -13.50 -0.97 -9.80
C GLU A 157 -13.11 0.22 -10.67
N SER A 158 -13.90 1.31 -10.59
CA SER A 158 -13.52 2.53 -11.29
C SER A 158 -12.21 3.06 -10.71
N ALA A 159 -11.30 3.53 -11.58
CA ALA A 159 -10.01 4.07 -11.15
C ALA A 159 -10.14 5.23 -10.15
N LEU A 160 -11.26 5.98 -10.21
CA LEU A 160 -11.55 7.03 -9.23
C LEU A 160 -11.84 6.46 -7.84
N LEU A 161 -12.62 5.37 -7.75
CA LEU A 161 -12.90 4.69 -6.48
C LEU A 161 -11.63 4.06 -5.92
N THR A 162 -10.80 3.45 -6.77
CA THR A 162 -9.49 2.93 -6.37
C THR A 162 -8.61 4.06 -5.81
N LEU A 163 -8.53 5.20 -6.47
CA LEU A 163 -7.77 6.35 -5.96
C LEU A 163 -8.33 6.85 -4.62
N ALA A 164 -9.65 6.99 -4.50
CA ALA A 164 -10.30 7.50 -3.29
C ALA A 164 -10.13 6.54 -2.11
N TRP A 165 -10.41 5.25 -2.30
CA TRP A 165 -10.35 4.26 -1.23
C TRP A 165 -8.93 3.80 -0.92
N HIS A 166 -8.15 3.35 -1.92
CA HIS A 166 -6.77 2.90 -1.67
C HIS A 166 -5.89 4.08 -1.29
N GLY A 167 -5.86 5.14 -2.09
CA GLY A 167 -5.04 6.32 -1.82
C GLY A 167 -5.48 7.06 -0.56
N GLY A 168 -6.79 7.31 -0.40
CA GLY A 168 -7.35 8.02 0.74
C GLY A 168 -7.12 7.27 2.05
N VAL A 169 -7.38 5.96 2.10
CA VAL A 169 -7.14 5.15 3.31
C VAL A 169 -5.67 5.13 3.68
N VAL A 170 -4.76 4.95 2.72
CA VAL A 170 -3.32 4.98 3.01
C VAL A 170 -2.88 6.31 3.58
N LEU A 171 -3.34 7.43 3.00
CA LEU A 171 -3.04 8.76 3.50
C LEU A 171 -3.60 8.99 4.91
N LEU A 172 -4.85 8.57 5.17
CA LEU A 172 -5.46 8.66 6.50
C LEU A 172 -4.71 7.81 7.53
N LEU A 173 -4.32 6.59 7.18
CA LEU A 173 -3.55 5.73 8.08
C LEU A 173 -2.16 6.31 8.37
N CYS A 174 -1.48 6.87 7.37
CA CYS A 174 -0.21 7.56 7.58
C CYS A 174 -0.36 8.83 8.42
N ALA A 175 -1.43 9.61 8.21
CA ALA A 175 -1.72 10.79 9.01
C ALA A 175 -2.06 10.44 10.46
N ALA A 176 -2.81 9.37 10.69
CA ALA A 176 -3.13 8.88 12.03
C ALA A 176 -1.89 8.34 12.78
N ALA A 177 -0.87 7.92 12.04
CA ALA A 177 0.40 7.44 12.59
C ALA A 177 1.40 8.57 12.89
N TRP A 178 1.13 9.79 12.40
CA TRP A 178 1.95 10.99 12.65
C TRP A 178 1.68 11.55 14.03
#